data_f7b5eba3456f31180709710c747b91f3
#
_entry.id   f7b5eba3456f31180709710c747b91f3
#
_cell.length_a   1.000
_cell.length_b   1.000
_cell.length_c   1.000
_cell.angle_alpha   90.00
_cell.angle_beta   90.00
_cell.angle_gamma   90.00
#
_symmetry.space_group_name_H-M   'P 1'
#
loop_
_entity.id
_entity.type
_entity.pdbx_description
1 polymer ?
#
loop_
_entity_poly.entity_id
_entity_poly.type
_entity_poly.pdbx_seq_one_letter_code
_entity_poly.pdbx_strand_id
1 'polypeptide(L)'
;RRHIHRKIDKLKEDLDEVRRVRGTQRERRMKNEIPVVAIVGYTNAGKSTLLNALTGADIPANNRLFDTLDTTTRLLTVSDTLDVVISDTVGFIRKLPHQLIDAFKATLEELEYADLLLHVIDISNPEWIAQAEVVDQLIHDLGAEGIPCIRVYNKSDLFYGDIRPHGERTVNLSARTGEGLDELLRAI
;
A
#
# COMPACT_ATOMS: atom_id res chain seq x y z
N ARG A 1 -34.68 -5.53 17.99
CA ARG A 1 -34.44 -5.98 16.60
C ARG A 1 -34.54 -4.82 15.59
N ARG A 2 -35.60 -3.98 15.61
CA ARG A 2 -35.77 -2.85 14.65
C ARG A 2 -34.63 -1.82 14.69
N HIS A 3 -33.99 -1.59 15.83
CA HIS A 3 -32.90 -0.62 15.96
C HIS A 3 -31.59 -1.10 15.31
N ILE A 4 -31.34 -2.41 15.33
CA ILE A 4 -30.18 -3.04 14.68
C ILE A 4 -30.35 -2.99 13.16
N HIS A 5 -31.52 -3.28 12.63
CA HIS A 5 -31.78 -3.21 11.19
C HIS A 5 -31.58 -1.79 10.64
N ARG A 6 -32.10 -0.76 11.34
CA ARG A 6 -31.86 0.64 10.94
C ARG A 6 -30.39 1.05 10.95
N LYS A 7 -29.58 0.51 11.89
CA LYS A 7 -28.13 0.74 11.89
C LYS A 7 -27.45 0.05 10.72
N ILE A 8 -27.84 -1.17 10.40
CA ILE A 8 -27.32 -1.91 9.25
C ILE A 8 -27.67 -1.21 7.93
N ASP A 9 -28.92 -0.75 7.79
CA ASP A 9 -29.35 -0.04 6.59
C ASP A 9 -28.59 1.27 6.42
N LYS A 10 -28.42 2.04 7.50
CA LYS A 10 -27.62 3.27 7.47
C LYS A 10 -26.15 3.01 7.10
N LEU A 11 -25.53 1.97 7.66
CA LEU A 11 -24.16 1.59 7.34
C LEU A 11 -24.00 1.15 5.87
N LYS A 12 -25.04 0.51 5.29
CA LYS A 12 -25.05 0.18 3.86
C LYS A 12 -25.13 1.42 2.99
N GLU A 13 -26.00 2.37 3.35
CA GLU A 13 -26.12 3.66 2.65
C GLU A 13 -24.79 4.44 2.72
N ASP A 14 -24.16 4.50 3.88
CA ASP A 14 -22.86 5.16 4.07
C ASP A 14 -21.77 4.47 3.22
N LEU A 15 -21.75 3.14 3.14
CA LEU A 15 -20.84 2.37 2.29
C LEU A 15 -21.07 2.63 0.79
N ASP A 16 -22.32 2.69 0.36
CA ASP A 16 -22.66 2.97 -1.06
C ASP A 16 -22.28 4.41 -1.44
N GLU A 17 -22.45 5.37 -0.52
CA GLU A 17 -21.98 6.75 -0.74
C GLU A 17 -20.45 6.83 -0.86
N VAL A 18 -19.71 6.12 0.01
CA VAL A 18 -18.25 6.04 -0.08
C VAL A 18 -17.81 5.43 -1.42
N ARG A 19 -18.47 4.35 -1.86
CA ARG A 19 -18.22 3.73 -3.18
C ARG A 19 -18.48 4.70 -4.33
N ARG A 20 -19.57 5.45 -4.25
CA ARG A 20 -19.93 6.46 -5.26
C ARG A 20 -18.89 7.58 -5.35
N VAL A 21 -18.46 8.13 -4.21
CA VAL A 21 -17.45 9.19 -4.16
C VAL A 21 -16.11 8.68 -4.70
N ARG A 22 -15.70 7.47 -4.32
CA ARG A 22 -14.49 6.81 -4.85
C ARG A 22 -14.59 6.60 -6.37
N GLY A 23 -15.75 6.15 -6.87
CA GLY A 23 -16.01 5.99 -8.32
C GLY A 23 -15.83 7.29 -9.09
N THR A 24 -16.38 8.40 -8.58
CA THR A 24 -16.26 9.73 -9.21
C THR A 24 -14.82 10.25 -9.18
N GLN A 25 -14.09 10.03 -8.10
CA GLN A 25 -12.66 10.38 -8.02
C GLN A 25 -11.83 9.55 -9.00
N ARG A 26 -12.16 8.26 -9.15
CA ARG A 26 -11.55 7.35 -10.11
C ARG A 26 -11.73 7.82 -11.56
N GLU A 27 -12.97 8.15 -11.96
CA GLU A 27 -13.25 8.67 -13.31
C GLU A 27 -12.47 9.95 -13.61
N ARG A 28 -12.29 10.83 -12.63
CA ARG A 28 -11.48 12.04 -12.77
C ARG A 28 -9.99 11.70 -12.95
N ARG A 29 -9.46 10.71 -12.25
CA ARG A 29 -8.06 10.23 -12.39
C ARG A 29 -7.83 9.63 -13.77
N MET A 30 -8.73 8.76 -14.24
CA MET A 30 -8.65 8.17 -15.58
C MET A 30 -8.71 9.23 -16.70
N LYS A 31 -9.49 10.29 -16.52
CA LYS A 31 -9.53 11.41 -17.48
C LYS A 31 -8.26 12.25 -17.51
N ASN A 32 -7.52 12.30 -16.41
CA ASN A 32 -6.30 13.11 -16.30
C ASN A 32 -5.02 12.30 -16.63
N GLU A 33 -5.15 11.01 -16.97
CA GLU A 33 -4.01 10.12 -17.33
C GLU A 33 -2.90 10.07 -16.26
N ILE A 34 -3.22 10.36 -14.98
CA ILE A 34 -2.23 10.33 -13.90
C ILE A 34 -2.08 8.88 -13.42
N PRO A 35 -0.89 8.27 -13.53
CA PRO A 35 -0.66 6.90 -13.08
C PRO A 35 -0.89 6.73 -11.58
N VAL A 36 -1.34 5.53 -11.20
CA VAL A 36 -1.62 5.17 -9.82
C VAL A 36 -0.59 4.16 -9.32
N VAL A 37 0.09 4.51 -8.24
CA VAL A 37 1.06 3.66 -7.54
C VAL A 37 0.46 3.24 -6.21
N ALA A 38 0.28 1.94 -6.00
CA ALA A 38 -0.23 1.42 -4.73
C ALA A 38 0.88 0.80 -3.89
N ILE A 39 0.94 1.21 -2.62
CA ILE A 39 1.88 0.64 -1.65
C ILE A 39 1.20 -0.54 -0.97
N VAL A 40 1.81 -1.72 -1.07
CA VAL A 40 1.36 -2.95 -0.40
C VAL A 40 2.48 -3.48 0.49
N GLY A 41 2.14 -4.27 1.47
CA GLY A 41 3.14 -4.88 2.33
C GLY A 41 2.57 -5.38 3.64
N TYR A 42 3.34 -6.19 4.33
CA TYR A 42 2.95 -6.71 5.63
C TYR A 42 2.76 -5.58 6.66
N THR A 43 1.96 -5.84 7.70
CA THR A 43 1.79 -4.83 8.76
C THR A 43 3.14 -4.47 9.37
N ASN A 44 3.33 -3.19 9.69
CA ASN A 44 4.58 -2.64 10.23
C ASN A 44 5.81 -2.73 9.30
N ALA A 45 5.63 -2.99 8.01
CA ALA A 45 6.74 -2.95 7.03
C ALA A 45 7.26 -1.52 6.76
N GLY A 46 6.55 -0.50 7.22
CA GLY A 46 6.93 0.91 7.08
C GLY A 46 6.29 1.61 5.87
N LYS A 47 5.12 1.17 5.42
CA LYS A 47 4.39 1.75 4.28
C LYS A 47 4.06 3.23 4.49
N SER A 48 3.43 3.58 5.60
CA SER A 48 3.07 4.97 5.92
C SER A 48 4.31 5.84 6.12
N THR A 49 5.38 5.29 6.70
CA THR A 49 6.67 5.99 6.81
C THR A 49 7.26 6.26 5.42
N LEU A 50 7.18 5.30 4.51
CA LEU A 50 7.64 5.46 3.13
C LEU A 50 6.81 6.51 2.40
N LEU A 51 5.48 6.47 2.53
CA LEU A 51 4.59 7.47 1.94
C LEU A 51 4.94 8.89 2.43
N ASN A 52 5.15 9.06 3.74
CA ASN A 52 5.57 10.33 4.33
C ASN A 52 6.92 10.80 3.77
N ALA A 53 7.89 9.89 3.69
CA ALA A 53 9.23 10.23 3.19
C ALA A 53 9.21 10.65 1.71
N LEU A 54 8.35 10.03 0.89
CA LEU A 54 8.22 10.37 -0.52
C LEU A 54 7.44 11.66 -0.77
N THR A 55 6.41 11.95 0.03
CA THR A 55 5.46 13.05 -0.23
C THR A 55 5.67 14.27 0.67
N GLY A 56 6.56 14.19 1.66
CA GLY A 56 6.73 15.23 2.68
C GLY A 56 5.50 15.38 3.59
N ALA A 57 4.60 14.40 3.61
CA ALA A 57 3.41 14.42 4.45
C ALA A 57 3.74 14.02 5.89
N ASP A 58 2.92 14.46 6.85
CA ASP A 58 3.06 14.12 8.26
C ASP A 58 1.87 13.22 8.69
N ILE A 59 1.82 12.02 8.13
CA ILE A 59 0.81 11.02 8.50
C ILE A 59 1.32 10.29 9.74
N PRO A 60 0.50 10.10 10.80
CA PRO A 60 0.90 9.33 11.95
C PRO A 60 1.34 7.92 11.54
N ALA A 61 2.62 7.64 11.66
CA ALA A 61 3.21 6.33 11.39
C ALA A 61 3.56 5.68 12.74
N ASN A 62 2.63 4.93 13.30
CA ASN A 62 2.81 4.25 14.57
C ASN A 62 3.19 2.78 14.33
N ASN A 63 3.95 2.20 15.24
CA ASN A 63 4.30 0.77 15.21
C ASN A 63 3.13 -0.11 15.70
N ARG A 64 1.90 0.15 15.23
CA ARG A 64 0.71 -0.61 15.61
C ARG A 64 0.24 -1.47 14.45
N LEU A 65 -0.37 -2.61 14.79
CA LEU A 65 -1.05 -3.45 13.81
C LEU A 65 -2.25 -2.67 13.24
N PHE A 66 -2.40 -2.66 11.90
CA PHE A 66 -3.48 -1.94 11.19
C PHE A 66 -3.49 -0.42 11.43
N ASP A 67 -2.33 0.20 11.40
CA ASP A 67 -2.21 1.65 11.60
C ASP A 67 -2.96 2.45 10.52
N THR A 68 -2.99 1.94 9.29
CA THR A 68 -3.78 2.50 8.18
C THR A 68 -5.06 1.69 8.00
N LEU A 69 -6.20 2.23 8.45
CA LEU A 69 -7.53 1.65 8.24
C LEU A 69 -8.20 2.20 6.97
N ASP A 70 -7.88 3.44 6.59
CA ASP A 70 -8.33 4.09 5.36
C ASP A 70 -7.16 4.31 4.42
N THR A 71 -7.39 4.11 3.13
CA THR A 71 -6.39 4.40 2.10
C THR A 71 -6.08 5.88 2.05
N THR A 72 -4.82 6.23 2.30
CA THR A 72 -4.34 7.61 2.17
C THR A 72 -3.73 7.79 0.78
N THR A 73 -4.33 8.66 -0.01
CA THR A 73 -3.89 8.95 -1.37
C THR A 73 -3.21 10.32 -1.45
N ARG A 74 -2.06 10.40 -2.10
CA ARG A 74 -1.27 11.63 -2.28
C ARG A 74 -0.78 11.76 -3.72
N LEU A 75 -0.59 12.99 -4.16
CA LEU A 75 0.14 13.29 -5.39
C LEU A 75 1.64 13.26 -5.07
N LEU A 76 2.41 12.59 -5.89
CA LEU A 76 3.87 12.51 -5.83
C LEU A 76 4.44 12.95 -7.17
N THR A 77 5.27 13.97 -7.15
CA THR A 77 6.09 14.38 -8.31
C THR A 77 7.33 13.49 -8.34
N VAL A 78 7.39 12.61 -9.32
CA VAL A 78 8.51 11.67 -9.52
C VAL A 78 9.64 12.35 -10.30
N SER A 79 9.28 13.16 -11.29
CA SER A 79 10.21 13.96 -12.11
C SER A 79 9.54 15.22 -12.61
N ASP A 80 10.28 16.09 -13.31
CA ASP A 80 9.75 17.35 -13.88
C ASP A 80 8.58 17.12 -14.86
N THR A 81 8.42 15.90 -15.35
CA THR A 81 7.40 15.53 -16.36
C THR A 81 6.44 14.44 -15.89
N LEU A 82 6.61 13.89 -14.70
CA LEU A 82 5.81 12.77 -14.22
C LEU A 82 5.31 13.01 -12.80
N ASP A 83 4.01 13.20 -12.69
CA ASP A 83 3.27 13.11 -11.44
C ASP A 83 2.54 11.76 -11.36
N VAL A 84 2.52 11.16 -10.19
CA VAL A 84 1.77 9.93 -9.90
C VAL A 84 0.89 10.12 -8.68
N VAL A 85 -0.19 9.38 -8.61
CA VAL A 85 -0.99 9.26 -7.39
C VAL A 85 -0.46 8.06 -6.62
N ILE A 86 0.06 8.29 -5.41
CA ILE A 86 0.50 7.21 -4.53
C ILE A 86 -0.50 6.99 -3.42
N SER A 87 -0.85 5.74 -3.16
CA SER A 87 -1.79 5.36 -2.10
C SER A 87 -1.17 4.34 -1.15
N ASP A 88 -1.31 4.61 0.16
CA ASP A 88 -1.00 3.64 1.21
C ASP A 88 -2.20 2.71 1.41
N THR A 89 -1.95 1.43 1.47
CA THR A 89 -2.98 0.42 1.72
C THR A 89 -2.90 -0.12 3.15
N VAL A 90 -3.93 -0.84 3.56
CA VAL A 90 -3.94 -1.53 4.85
C VAL A 90 -2.82 -2.58 4.90
N GLY A 91 -2.13 -2.66 6.04
CA GLY A 91 -1.07 -3.66 6.24
C GLY A 91 -1.63 -5.08 6.32
N PHE A 92 -1.02 -6.00 5.58
CA PHE A 92 -1.40 -7.41 5.59
C PHE A 92 -0.82 -8.15 6.80
N ILE A 93 -1.54 -9.17 7.28
CA ILE A 93 -1.10 -10.05 8.36
C ILE A 93 -1.36 -11.51 8.01
N ARG A 94 -0.60 -12.42 8.64
CA ARG A 94 -0.91 -13.87 8.59
C ARG A 94 -2.29 -14.13 9.21
N LYS A 95 -3.08 -14.99 8.58
CA LYS A 95 -4.39 -15.44 9.07
C LYS A 95 -5.36 -14.27 9.31
N LEU A 96 -5.62 -13.48 8.27
CA LEU A 96 -6.74 -12.54 8.28
C LEU A 96 -8.03 -13.32 8.62
N PRO A 97 -8.77 -12.92 9.66
CA PRO A 97 -10.07 -13.51 9.94
C PRO A 97 -10.99 -13.35 8.71
N HIS A 98 -11.71 -14.41 8.33
CA HIS A 98 -12.61 -14.38 7.16
C HIS A 98 -13.60 -13.20 7.17
N GLN A 99 -14.03 -12.76 8.35
CA GLN A 99 -14.91 -11.60 8.52
C GLN A 99 -14.26 -10.26 8.14
N LEU A 100 -12.92 -10.17 8.17
CA LEU A 100 -12.16 -9.00 7.75
C LEU A 100 -11.82 -9.03 6.26
N ILE A 101 -11.82 -10.19 5.61
CA ILE A 101 -11.52 -10.31 4.18
C ILE A 101 -12.51 -9.50 3.34
N ASP A 102 -13.80 -9.51 3.66
CA ASP A 102 -14.82 -8.75 2.93
C ASP A 102 -14.71 -7.23 3.16
N ALA A 103 -14.31 -6.81 4.37
CA ALA A 103 -14.00 -5.41 4.66
C ALA A 103 -12.72 -4.96 3.94
N PHE A 104 -11.72 -5.84 3.84
CA PHE A 104 -10.48 -5.60 3.11
C PHE A 104 -10.67 -5.60 1.61
N LYS A 105 -11.56 -6.43 1.04
CA LYS A 105 -11.87 -6.39 -0.39
C LYS A 105 -12.25 -4.99 -0.86
N ALA A 106 -13.03 -4.24 -0.09
CA ALA A 106 -13.43 -2.88 -0.44
C ALA A 106 -12.24 -1.88 -0.46
N THR A 107 -11.22 -2.09 0.37
CA THR A 107 -9.97 -1.31 0.36
C THR A 107 -8.97 -1.82 -0.68
N LEU A 108 -9.05 -3.08 -1.03
CA LEU A 108 -8.20 -3.74 -2.01
C LEU A 108 -8.71 -3.59 -3.45
N GLU A 109 -9.98 -3.18 -3.65
CA GLU A 109 -10.49 -2.76 -4.96
C GLU A 109 -9.66 -1.63 -5.59
N GLU A 110 -8.90 -0.86 -4.80
CA GLU A 110 -7.96 0.13 -5.32
C GLU A 110 -6.74 -0.50 -6.00
N LEU A 111 -6.37 -1.74 -5.63
CA LEU A 111 -5.25 -2.44 -6.28
C LEU A 111 -5.56 -2.83 -7.72
N GLU A 112 -6.83 -3.13 -8.04
CA GLU A 112 -7.24 -3.47 -9.42
C GLU A 112 -6.99 -2.33 -10.42
N TYR A 113 -6.80 -1.10 -9.92
CA TYR A 113 -6.62 0.10 -10.73
C TYR A 113 -5.24 0.71 -10.57
N ALA A 114 -4.33 0.03 -9.90
CA ALA A 114 -2.96 0.45 -9.81
C ALA A 114 -2.21 0.12 -11.11
N ASP A 115 -1.40 1.06 -11.58
CA ASP A 115 -0.50 0.87 -12.71
C ASP A 115 0.82 0.26 -12.26
N LEU A 116 1.16 0.43 -10.98
CA LEU A 116 2.38 -0.07 -10.35
C LEU A 116 2.13 -0.41 -8.89
N LEU A 117 2.69 -1.53 -8.42
CA LEU A 117 2.73 -1.90 -7.01
C LEU A 117 4.12 -1.66 -6.41
N LEU A 118 4.15 -1.08 -5.22
CA LEU A 118 5.35 -1.03 -4.36
C LEU A 118 5.16 -2.03 -3.22
N HIS A 119 5.78 -3.20 -3.31
CA HIS A 119 5.74 -4.20 -2.26
C HIS A 119 6.80 -3.91 -1.21
N VAL A 120 6.41 -3.30 -0.10
CA VAL A 120 7.31 -2.89 1.00
C VAL A 120 7.54 -4.07 1.94
N ILE A 121 8.80 -4.42 2.14
CA ILE A 121 9.26 -5.57 2.92
C ILE A 121 10.21 -5.08 4.00
N ASP A 122 9.96 -5.41 5.26
CA ASP A 122 10.84 -5.11 6.39
C ASP A 122 11.96 -6.14 6.49
N ILE A 123 13.13 -5.86 5.91
CA ILE A 123 14.27 -6.79 5.92
C ILE A 123 14.97 -6.89 7.28
N SER A 124 14.66 -6.03 8.22
CA SER A 124 15.18 -6.15 9.59
C SER A 124 14.47 -7.25 10.40
N ASN A 125 13.31 -7.72 9.92
CA ASN A 125 12.56 -8.78 10.57
C ASN A 125 13.08 -10.16 10.13
N PRO A 126 13.44 -11.08 11.05
CA PRO A 126 13.91 -12.42 10.69
C PRO A 126 12.94 -13.23 9.82
N GLU A 127 11.61 -12.95 9.91
CA GLU A 127 10.56 -13.63 9.13
C GLU A 127 10.20 -12.89 7.82
N TRP A 128 11.00 -11.95 7.36
CA TRP A 128 10.67 -11.09 6.22
C TRP A 128 10.32 -11.89 4.94
N ILE A 129 10.99 -13.01 4.69
CA ILE A 129 10.70 -13.89 3.54
C ILE A 129 9.26 -14.43 3.64
N ALA A 130 8.92 -15.02 4.78
CA ALA A 130 7.58 -15.57 4.99
C ALA A 130 6.49 -14.50 4.99
N GLN A 131 6.80 -13.28 5.45
CA GLN A 131 5.89 -12.14 5.38
C GLN A 131 5.69 -11.66 3.93
N ALA A 132 6.76 -11.63 3.13
CA ALA A 132 6.68 -11.29 1.71
C ALA A 132 5.82 -12.30 0.94
N GLU A 133 5.99 -13.61 1.19
CA GLU A 133 5.17 -14.66 0.57
C GLU A 133 3.67 -14.51 0.87
N VAL A 134 3.31 -14.11 2.10
CA VAL A 134 1.91 -13.82 2.46
C VAL A 134 1.34 -12.70 1.61
N VAL A 135 2.10 -11.65 1.36
CA VAL A 135 1.67 -10.51 0.54
C VAL A 135 1.59 -10.90 -0.93
N ASP A 136 2.58 -11.64 -1.45
CA ASP A 136 2.57 -12.17 -2.82
C ASP A 136 1.34 -13.05 -3.08
N GLN A 137 1.00 -13.93 -2.13
CA GLN A 137 -0.21 -14.76 -2.21
C GLN A 137 -1.49 -13.91 -2.25
N LEU A 138 -1.56 -12.86 -1.44
CA LEU A 138 -2.72 -11.96 -1.43
C LEU A 138 -2.84 -11.17 -2.74
N ILE A 139 -1.74 -10.69 -3.31
CA ILE A 139 -1.73 -10.03 -4.63
C ILE A 139 -2.28 -10.99 -5.70
N HIS A 140 -1.88 -12.27 -5.65
CA HIS A 140 -2.40 -13.31 -6.53
C HIS A 140 -3.90 -13.55 -6.31
N ASP A 141 -4.35 -13.74 -5.06
CA ASP A 141 -5.75 -14.01 -4.72
C ASP A 141 -6.70 -12.86 -5.09
N LEU A 142 -6.16 -11.66 -5.22
CA LEU A 142 -6.87 -10.46 -5.67
C LEU A 142 -6.85 -10.27 -7.19
N GLY A 143 -6.18 -11.13 -7.94
CA GLY A 143 -6.03 -11.02 -9.39
C GLY A 143 -5.14 -9.86 -9.85
N ALA A 144 -4.30 -9.32 -8.95
CA ALA A 144 -3.41 -8.18 -9.23
C ALA A 144 -1.99 -8.62 -9.65
N GLU A 145 -1.75 -9.88 -9.87
CA GLU A 145 -0.44 -10.46 -10.26
C GLU A 145 0.09 -9.95 -11.60
N GLY A 146 -0.81 -9.48 -12.49
CA GLY A 146 -0.45 -8.88 -13.77
C GLY A 146 0.07 -7.45 -13.69
N ILE A 147 -0.03 -6.79 -12.53
CA ILE A 147 0.41 -5.42 -12.33
C ILE A 147 1.93 -5.42 -12.08
N PRO A 148 2.70 -4.54 -12.75
CA PRO A 148 4.12 -4.40 -12.47
C PRO A 148 4.36 -4.14 -10.98
N CYS A 149 5.36 -4.82 -10.39
CA CYS A 149 5.65 -4.71 -8.97
C CYS A 149 7.13 -4.43 -8.74
N ILE A 150 7.44 -3.40 -7.93
CA ILE A 150 8.78 -3.13 -7.42
C ILE A 150 8.85 -3.65 -5.97
N ARG A 151 9.82 -4.50 -5.68
CA ARG A 151 10.11 -4.96 -4.31
C ARG A 151 10.97 -3.93 -3.60
N VAL A 152 10.41 -3.31 -2.56
CA VAL A 152 11.06 -2.29 -1.76
C VAL A 152 11.49 -2.89 -0.43
N TYR A 153 12.76 -3.20 -0.31
CA TYR A 153 13.36 -3.73 0.90
C TYR A 153 13.70 -2.59 1.86
N ASN A 154 12.75 -2.32 2.77
CA ASN A 154 12.81 -1.21 3.72
C ASN A 154 13.54 -1.59 5.00
N LYS A 155 13.90 -0.57 5.79
CA LYS A 155 14.67 -0.66 7.04
C LYS A 155 16.06 -1.23 6.84
N SER A 156 16.68 -0.89 5.70
CA SER A 156 18.05 -1.28 5.36
C SER A 156 19.07 -0.82 6.38
N ASP A 157 18.80 0.26 7.11
CA ASP A 157 19.58 0.78 8.23
C ASP A 157 19.64 -0.16 9.46
N LEU A 158 18.69 -1.08 9.56
CA LEU A 158 18.59 -2.07 10.63
C LEU A 158 18.89 -3.50 10.17
N PHE A 159 19.33 -3.67 8.92
CA PHE A 159 19.62 -4.98 8.37
C PHE A 159 21.04 -5.41 8.70
N TYR A 160 21.19 -6.55 9.34
CA TYR A 160 22.47 -7.12 9.78
C TYR A 160 22.97 -8.31 8.93
N GLY A 161 22.30 -8.61 7.83
CA GLY A 161 22.72 -9.69 6.93
C GLY A 161 23.89 -9.28 6.04
N ASP A 162 24.67 -10.28 5.61
CA ASP A 162 25.86 -10.05 4.78
C ASP A 162 25.51 -9.58 3.35
N ILE A 163 24.37 -10.02 2.82
CA ILE A 163 23.97 -9.74 1.44
C ILE A 163 22.55 -9.17 1.45
N ARG A 164 22.40 -7.94 0.95
CA ARG A 164 21.07 -7.33 0.73
C ARG A 164 20.38 -8.01 -0.46
N PRO A 165 19.05 -8.18 -0.40
CA PRO A 165 18.30 -8.68 -1.57
C PRO A 165 18.55 -7.80 -2.79
N HIS A 166 18.75 -8.42 -3.96
CA HIS A 166 19.01 -7.74 -5.22
C HIS A 166 18.28 -8.46 -6.36
N GLY A 167 18.01 -7.76 -7.43
CA GLY A 167 17.30 -8.30 -8.58
C GLY A 167 16.70 -7.22 -9.44
N GLU A 168 16.08 -7.63 -10.53
CA GLU A 168 15.30 -6.75 -11.38
C GLU A 168 14.10 -6.20 -10.60
N ARG A 169 13.83 -4.90 -10.73
CA ARG A 169 12.76 -4.20 -10.00
C ARG A 169 12.85 -4.35 -8.46
N THR A 170 14.06 -4.22 -7.95
CA THR A 170 14.37 -4.31 -6.52
C THR A 170 15.07 -3.06 -6.05
N VAL A 171 14.60 -2.46 -4.96
CA VAL A 171 15.21 -1.29 -4.32
C VAL A 171 15.40 -1.56 -2.84
N ASN A 172 16.60 -1.26 -2.33
CA ASN A 172 16.90 -1.30 -0.91
C ASN A 172 16.93 0.13 -0.37
N LEU A 173 16.13 0.40 0.66
CA LEU A 173 16.03 1.74 1.23
C LEU A 173 15.78 1.72 2.74
N SER A 174 15.95 2.88 3.35
CA SER A 174 15.42 3.18 4.68
C SER A 174 14.51 4.40 4.59
N ALA A 175 13.20 4.18 4.71
CA ALA A 175 12.23 5.25 4.73
C ALA A 175 12.45 6.23 5.90
N ARG A 176 13.11 5.77 6.97
CA ARG A 176 13.42 6.57 8.16
C ARG A 176 14.59 7.52 7.93
N THR A 177 15.66 7.07 7.27
CA THR A 177 16.87 7.85 7.04
C THR A 177 16.90 8.59 5.73
N GLY A 178 16.04 8.20 4.77
CA GLY A 178 16.03 8.71 3.42
C GLY A 178 16.98 7.99 2.45
N GLU A 179 17.80 7.04 2.94
CA GLU A 179 18.71 6.25 2.11
C GLU A 179 17.91 5.47 1.05
N GLY A 180 18.30 5.55 -0.22
CA GLY A 180 17.72 4.78 -1.32
C GLY A 180 16.39 5.34 -1.88
N LEU A 181 15.85 6.45 -1.36
CA LEU A 181 14.60 7.04 -1.88
C LEU A 181 14.74 7.54 -3.32
N ASP A 182 15.90 8.14 -3.67
CA ASP A 182 16.17 8.59 -5.04
C ASP A 182 16.23 7.44 -6.04
N GLU A 183 16.69 6.25 -5.61
CA GLU A 183 16.70 5.05 -6.42
C GLU A 183 15.27 4.56 -6.67
N LEU A 184 14.42 4.58 -5.64
CA LEU A 184 13.01 4.25 -5.77
C LEU A 184 12.28 5.22 -6.73
N LEU A 185 12.49 6.53 -6.62
CA LEU A 185 11.90 7.51 -7.52
C LEU A 185 12.30 7.30 -8.98
N ARG A 186 13.53 6.85 -9.24
CA ARG A 186 13.96 6.50 -10.61
C ARG A 186 13.38 5.20 -11.12
N ALA A 187 12.99 4.29 -10.21
CA ALA A 187 12.42 2.99 -10.56
C ALA A 187 10.90 3.06 -10.82
N ILE A 188 10.22 4.09 -10.28
CA ILE A 188 8.83 4.42 -10.57
C ILE A 188 8.73 5.08 -11.95
#